data_765d8eb71528f7d9ea5cca05c00d1d92
#
_entry.id   765d8eb71528f7d9ea5cca05c00d1d92
#
_cell.length_a   1.000
_cell.length_b   1.000
_cell.length_c   1.000
_cell.angle_alpha   90.00
_cell.angle_beta   90.00
_cell.angle_gamma   90.00
#
_symmetry.space_group_name_H-M   'P 1'
#
loop_
_entity.id
_entity.type
_entity.pdbx_description
1 polymer ?
#
loop_
_entity_poly.entity_id
_entity_poly.type
_entity_poly.pdbx_seq_one_letter_code
_entity_poly.pdbx_strand_id
1 'polypeptide(L)'
;KDSEEPAPATESGTEVVSEDTTEDTESNSVFSEMAKYSYTFASGAGAWSTELTVNEDGSFEGSYSDADMGDTGTDYPNGIVYLCDFSGKFSTPEKVDEYTYKTTIKSMNYLNKTDGEDIVDGVKYIYSGAYGLDGAKTIYFYMKGAPIDQLPKEYVNWISPSLEDGQTELSWCGIYNETEEAGFYGGTKSGSSESNASAEKEEQD
;
A
#
# COMPACT_ATOMS: atom_id res chain seq x y z
N LYS A 1 40.53 47.17 50.11
CA LYS A 1 39.07 47.21 50.08
C LYS A 1 38.63 46.24 49.05
N ASP A 2 38.15 45.20 49.59
CA ASP A 2 37.72 43.93 49.02
C ASP A 2 36.78 44.07 47.87
N SER A 3 37.12 43.31 46.82
CA SER A 3 36.21 43.01 45.74
C SER A 3 36.01 41.51 45.79
N GLU A 4 34.82 41.08 46.17
CA GLU A 4 34.34 39.70 46.05
C GLU A 4 33.92 39.42 44.61
N GLU A 5 34.52 38.38 44.08
CA GLU A 5 34.16 37.76 42.80
C GLU A 5 33.03 36.74 43.05
N PRO A 6 31.91 36.72 42.29
CA PRO A 6 30.92 35.67 42.40
C PRO A 6 31.27 34.46 41.51
N ALA A 7 31.14 33.27 42.07
CA ALA A 7 31.37 31.99 41.48
C ALA A 7 30.43 31.69 40.29
N PRO A 8 30.83 30.85 39.28
CA PRO A 8 30.02 30.52 38.13
C PRO A 8 28.92 29.51 38.49
N ALA A 9 27.71 29.83 38.03
CA ALA A 9 26.55 28.95 38.10
C ALA A 9 26.71 27.76 37.15
N THR A 10 26.50 26.57 37.68
CA THR A 10 26.43 25.31 36.92
C THR A 10 25.12 25.27 36.18
N GLU A 11 25.15 25.39 34.86
CA GLU A 11 24.01 25.10 34.02
C GLU A 11 23.85 23.58 33.90
N SER A 12 22.76 23.08 34.49
CA SER A 12 22.25 21.73 34.26
C SER A 12 21.57 21.70 32.89
N GLY A 13 22.29 21.21 31.89
CA GLY A 13 21.70 20.95 30.57
C GLY A 13 20.66 19.83 30.67
N THR A 14 19.40 20.18 30.60
CA THR A 14 18.31 19.22 30.33
C THR A 14 18.40 18.88 28.84
N GLU A 15 18.85 17.67 28.52
CA GLU A 15 18.69 17.10 27.18
C GLU A 15 17.20 17.01 26.89
N VAL A 16 16.73 17.87 26.01
CA VAL A 16 15.44 17.71 25.34
C VAL A 16 15.65 16.64 24.29
N VAL A 17 15.34 15.39 24.62
CA VAL A 17 15.21 14.30 23.64
C VAL A 17 14.01 14.67 22.79
N SER A 18 14.23 15.03 21.53
CA SER A 18 13.19 15.43 20.61
C SER A 18 12.31 14.22 20.24
N GLU A 19 11.02 14.33 20.48
CA GLU A 19 9.97 13.38 20.09
C GLU A 19 9.95 13.11 18.57
N ASP A 20 10.49 14.01 17.76
CA ASP A 20 10.57 13.98 16.31
C ASP A 20 11.42 12.80 15.75
N THR A 21 12.42 12.32 16.51
CA THR A 21 13.31 11.23 16.06
C THR A 21 12.68 9.84 16.19
N THR A 22 11.70 9.67 17.06
CA THR A 22 10.99 8.39 17.25
C THR A 22 9.90 8.15 16.20
N GLU A 23 9.16 9.18 15.80
CA GLU A 23 8.12 9.08 14.77
C GLU A 23 8.70 8.75 13.38
N ASP A 24 9.82 9.36 13.00
CA ASP A 24 10.52 9.06 11.75
C ASP A 24 11.04 7.62 11.70
N THR A 25 11.51 7.07 12.82
CA THR A 25 12.02 5.70 12.89
C THR A 25 10.88 4.67 12.78
N GLU A 26 9.76 4.90 13.43
CA GLU A 26 8.58 4.01 13.39
C GLU A 26 7.91 4.05 12.00
N SER A 27 7.76 5.22 11.43
CA SER A 27 7.24 5.41 10.06
C SER A 27 8.08 4.67 9.01
N ASN A 28 9.41 4.79 9.07
CA ASN A 28 10.32 4.08 8.18
C ASN A 28 10.19 2.55 8.36
N SER A 29 9.98 2.07 9.59
CA SER A 29 9.77 0.65 9.87
C SER A 29 8.47 0.13 9.24
N VAL A 30 7.36 0.91 9.29
CA VAL A 30 6.09 0.56 8.67
C VAL A 30 6.22 0.46 7.16
N PHE A 31 6.77 1.48 6.51
CA PHE A 31 6.93 1.45 5.06
C PHE A 31 7.92 0.39 4.58
N SER A 32 8.98 0.10 5.36
CA SER A 32 9.91 -1.00 5.04
C SER A 32 9.23 -2.37 5.10
N GLU A 33 8.26 -2.56 6.00
CA GLU A 33 7.46 -3.80 6.02
C GLU A 33 6.47 -3.83 4.86
N MET A 34 5.76 -2.71 4.61
CA MET A 34 4.82 -2.58 3.50
C MET A 34 5.49 -2.81 2.13
N ALA A 35 6.73 -2.37 1.98
CA ALA A 35 7.50 -2.48 0.73
C ALA A 35 7.82 -3.92 0.31
N LYS A 36 7.63 -4.90 1.19
CA LYS A 36 7.86 -6.33 0.88
C LYS A 36 6.74 -6.96 0.05
N TYR A 37 5.58 -6.30 -0.05
CA TYR A 37 4.37 -6.83 -0.68
C TYR A 37 3.96 -6.00 -1.89
N SER A 38 3.25 -6.63 -2.82
CA SER A 38 2.38 -5.97 -3.78
C SER A 38 0.94 -6.09 -3.29
N TYR A 39 0.12 -5.10 -3.59
CA TYR A 39 -1.24 -5.02 -3.07
C TYR A 39 -2.23 -5.08 -4.22
N THR A 40 -3.29 -5.88 -4.05
CA THR A 40 -4.32 -6.05 -5.06
C THR A 40 -5.70 -5.81 -4.44
N PHE A 41 -6.50 -5.01 -5.13
CA PHE A 41 -7.93 -4.83 -4.91
C PHE A 41 -8.63 -5.24 -6.20
N ALA A 42 -9.41 -6.31 -6.17
CA ALA A 42 -9.98 -6.89 -7.37
C ALA A 42 -11.34 -7.55 -7.12
N SER A 43 -12.15 -7.68 -8.16
CA SER A 43 -13.27 -8.60 -8.13
C SER A 43 -12.76 -10.04 -8.18
N GLY A 44 -13.37 -10.93 -7.39
CA GLY A 44 -13.02 -12.35 -7.39
C GLY A 44 -13.18 -13.06 -8.74
N ALA A 45 -13.90 -12.45 -9.69
CA ALA A 45 -14.09 -12.96 -11.04
C ALA A 45 -13.02 -12.49 -12.05
N GLY A 46 -12.08 -11.63 -11.64
CA GLY A 46 -10.98 -11.15 -12.48
C GLY A 46 -11.37 -10.14 -13.57
N ALA A 47 -12.56 -9.51 -13.48
CA ALA A 47 -13.00 -8.52 -14.46
C ALA A 47 -12.19 -7.23 -14.35
N TRP A 48 -11.89 -6.81 -13.13
CA TRP A 48 -11.13 -5.61 -12.86
C TRP A 48 -10.15 -5.81 -11.69
N SER A 49 -9.09 -5.03 -11.70
CA SER A 49 -8.15 -4.97 -10.58
C SER A 49 -7.47 -3.60 -10.48
N THR A 50 -7.16 -3.23 -9.25
CA THR A 50 -6.19 -2.18 -8.93
C THR A 50 -4.99 -2.83 -8.25
N GLU A 51 -3.83 -2.66 -8.83
CA GLU A 51 -2.56 -3.14 -8.28
C GLU A 51 -1.73 -1.97 -7.77
N LEU A 52 -1.04 -2.16 -6.66
CA LEU A 52 -0.30 -1.12 -5.96
C LEU A 52 0.99 -1.68 -5.38
N THR A 53 2.08 -0.95 -5.50
CA THR A 53 3.33 -1.18 -4.77
C THR A 53 3.67 0.02 -3.90
N VAL A 54 4.17 -0.24 -2.70
CA VAL A 54 4.63 0.78 -1.76
C VAL A 54 6.14 0.69 -1.64
N ASN A 55 6.82 1.83 -1.58
CA ASN A 55 8.26 1.94 -1.37
C ASN A 55 8.57 2.32 0.08
N GLU A 56 9.81 2.09 0.51
CA GLU A 56 10.26 2.34 1.90
C GLU A 56 10.15 3.81 2.32
N ASP A 57 10.08 4.74 1.37
CA ASP A 57 9.88 6.17 1.65
C ASP A 57 8.40 6.59 1.71
N GLY A 58 7.47 5.62 1.60
CA GLY A 58 6.03 5.83 1.58
C GLY A 58 5.48 6.32 0.23
N SER A 59 6.32 6.43 -0.81
CA SER A 59 5.83 6.60 -2.17
C SER A 59 5.18 5.31 -2.66
N PHE A 60 4.25 5.44 -3.59
CA PHE A 60 3.58 4.30 -4.21
C PHE A 60 3.36 4.53 -5.70
N GLU A 61 3.22 3.44 -6.42
CA GLU A 61 2.81 3.39 -7.81
C GLU A 61 1.85 2.24 -8.04
N GLY A 62 0.98 2.38 -9.03
CA GLY A 62 0.01 1.34 -9.31
C GLY A 62 -0.73 1.58 -10.62
N SER A 63 -1.58 0.62 -10.93
CA SER A 63 -2.46 0.66 -12.10
C SER A 63 -3.83 0.09 -11.78
N TYR A 64 -4.85 0.62 -12.44
CA TYR A 64 -6.20 0.07 -12.47
C TYR A 64 -6.53 -0.33 -13.89
N SER A 65 -7.19 -1.47 -14.04
CA SER A 65 -7.78 -1.89 -15.31
C SER A 65 -9.11 -2.60 -15.10
N ASP A 66 -10.04 -2.34 -16.01
CA ASP A 66 -11.31 -3.05 -16.14
C ASP A 66 -11.61 -3.26 -17.62
N ALA A 67 -12.30 -4.33 -17.99
CA ALA A 67 -12.61 -4.65 -19.36
C ALA A 67 -14.08 -5.03 -19.53
N ASP A 68 -14.78 -4.29 -20.37
CA ASP A 68 -16.13 -4.62 -20.85
C ASP A 68 -16.09 -4.97 -22.35
N MET A 69 -15.92 -6.26 -22.62
CA MET A 69 -15.91 -6.79 -24.00
C MET A 69 -17.30 -6.90 -24.59
N GLY A 70 -18.36 -6.67 -23.80
CA GLY A 70 -19.77 -6.70 -24.25
C GLY A 70 -20.27 -5.34 -24.73
N ASP A 71 -19.69 -4.25 -24.28
CA ASP A 71 -20.01 -2.90 -24.76
C ASP A 71 -19.19 -2.57 -26.01
N THR A 72 -19.87 -2.64 -27.17
CA THR A 72 -19.23 -2.51 -28.48
C THR A 72 -19.91 -1.43 -29.35
N GLY A 73 -19.15 -0.86 -30.26
CA GLY A 73 -19.62 0.13 -31.23
C GLY A 73 -18.99 -0.08 -32.61
N THR A 74 -19.42 0.71 -33.59
CA THR A 74 -18.88 0.62 -34.95
C THR A 74 -17.38 0.82 -35.02
N ASP A 75 -16.86 1.74 -34.22
CA ASP A 75 -15.44 2.11 -34.22
C ASP A 75 -14.62 1.27 -33.21
N TYR A 76 -15.30 0.60 -32.26
CA TYR A 76 -14.68 -0.25 -31.22
C TYR A 76 -15.41 -1.60 -31.09
N PRO A 77 -15.34 -2.45 -32.12
CA PRO A 77 -16.02 -3.75 -32.12
C PRO A 77 -15.43 -4.75 -31.11
N ASN A 78 -14.27 -4.48 -30.55
CA ASN A 78 -13.56 -5.35 -29.61
C ASN A 78 -13.77 -4.99 -28.15
N GLY A 79 -14.73 -4.06 -27.85
CA GLY A 79 -15.08 -3.71 -26.46
C GLY A 79 -14.38 -2.47 -25.92
N ILE A 80 -14.56 -2.27 -24.61
CA ILE A 80 -14.03 -1.13 -23.87
C ILE A 80 -13.05 -1.63 -22.80
N VAL A 81 -11.95 -0.88 -22.60
CA VAL A 81 -11.00 -1.07 -21.51
C VAL A 81 -10.87 0.24 -20.74
N TYR A 82 -11.08 0.18 -19.43
CA TYR A 82 -10.83 1.28 -18.51
C TYR A 82 -9.42 1.14 -17.96
N LEU A 83 -8.65 2.23 -17.90
CA LEU A 83 -7.26 2.25 -17.45
C LEU A 83 -6.97 3.45 -16.56
N CYS A 84 -6.10 3.23 -15.59
CA CYS A 84 -5.47 4.31 -14.82
C CYS A 84 -4.09 3.86 -14.37
N ASP A 85 -3.04 4.56 -14.80
CA ASP A 85 -1.72 4.44 -14.19
C ASP A 85 -1.51 5.64 -13.26
N PHE A 86 -1.03 5.37 -12.06
CA PHE A 86 -0.91 6.39 -11.02
C PHE A 86 0.33 6.19 -10.17
N SER A 87 0.75 7.27 -9.53
CA SER A 87 1.75 7.28 -8.48
C SER A 87 1.36 8.26 -7.39
N GLY A 88 1.97 8.14 -6.23
CA GLY A 88 1.66 9.04 -5.13
C GLY A 88 2.57 8.85 -3.93
N LYS A 89 2.15 9.43 -2.81
CA LYS A 89 2.83 9.28 -1.53
C LYS A 89 1.81 9.28 -0.40
N PHE A 90 1.99 8.37 0.54
CA PHE A 90 1.25 8.39 1.81
C PHE A 90 1.86 9.43 2.76
N SER A 91 1.02 9.95 3.66
CA SER A 91 1.48 10.72 4.81
C SER A 91 2.15 9.79 5.83
N THR A 92 2.87 10.36 6.80
CA THR A 92 3.41 9.61 7.93
C THR A 92 2.32 8.78 8.61
N PRO A 93 2.48 7.46 8.74
CA PRO A 93 1.49 6.61 9.41
C PRO A 93 1.46 6.88 10.91
N GLU A 94 0.27 7.00 11.47
CA GLU A 94 0.03 7.12 12.90
C GLU A 94 -0.39 5.77 13.47
N LYS A 95 0.25 5.32 14.54
CA LYS A 95 -0.09 4.06 15.20
C LYS A 95 -1.45 4.12 15.87
N VAL A 96 -2.31 3.17 15.57
CA VAL A 96 -3.63 3.01 16.21
C VAL A 96 -3.58 1.93 17.28
N ASP A 97 -2.99 0.77 16.95
CA ASP A 97 -2.77 -0.36 17.85
C ASP A 97 -1.50 -1.16 17.44
N GLU A 98 -1.33 -2.37 17.95
CA GLU A 98 -0.14 -3.19 17.70
C GLU A 98 0.07 -3.52 16.21
N TYR A 99 -1.02 -3.68 15.45
CA TYR A 99 -0.99 -4.12 14.05
C TYR A 99 -1.61 -3.12 13.08
N THR A 100 -2.13 -2.00 13.57
CA THR A 100 -2.90 -1.04 12.77
C THR A 100 -2.27 0.33 12.77
N TYR A 101 -2.07 0.88 11.58
CA TYR A 101 -1.63 2.25 11.37
C TYR A 101 -2.65 2.99 10.50
N LYS A 102 -2.85 4.28 10.80
CA LYS A 102 -3.72 5.17 10.05
C LYS A 102 -2.88 6.18 9.28
N THR A 103 -3.24 6.45 8.03
CA THR A 103 -2.59 7.44 7.19
C THR A 103 -3.58 8.09 6.22
N THR A 104 -3.10 8.99 5.39
CA THR A 104 -3.82 9.62 4.29
C THR A 104 -2.96 9.60 3.02
N ILE A 105 -3.56 9.86 1.87
CA ILE A 105 -2.80 10.09 0.64
C ILE A 105 -2.34 11.55 0.63
N LYS A 106 -1.03 11.76 0.73
CA LYS A 106 -0.40 13.09 0.70
C LYS A 106 -0.39 13.68 -0.70
N SER A 107 -0.17 12.85 -1.70
CA SER A 107 -0.20 13.23 -3.12
C SER A 107 -0.64 12.07 -4.00
N MET A 108 -1.38 12.37 -5.08
CA MET A 108 -1.79 11.46 -6.12
C MET A 108 -1.49 12.11 -7.47
N ASN A 109 -0.84 11.38 -8.35
CA ASN A 109 -0.53 11.81 -9.71
C ASN A 109 -1.02 10.75 -10.68
N TYR A 110 -1.85 11.14 -11.62
CA TYR A 110 -2.27 10.29 -12.73
C TYR A 110 -1.23 10.40 -13.85
N LEU A 111 -0.70 9.27 -14.30
CA LEU A 111 0.36 9.20 -15.30
C LEU A 111 -0.19 9.28 -16.71
N ASN A 112 -1.45 8.93 -16.89
CA ASN A 112 -2.20 9.12 -18.11
C ASN A 112 -3.26 10.21 -17.94
N LYS A 113 -3.77 10.66 -19.09
CA LYS A 113 -4.85 11.62 -19.17
C LYS A 113 -6.11 11.04 -18.55
N THR A 114 -6.63 11.68 -17.51
CA THR A 114 -7.94 11.35 -16.94
C THR A 114 -9.05 11.97 -17.80
N ASP A 115 -10.23 11.35 -17.80
CA ASP A 115 -11.41 11.80 -18.56
C ASP A 115 -11.18 11.87 -20.10
N GLY A 116 -10.22 11.10 -20.58
CA GLY A 116 -9.93 10.95 -22.01
C GLY A 116 -10.35 9.61 -22.55
N GLU A 117 -10.48 9.50 -23.88
CA GLU A 117 -10.68 8.25 -24.56
C GLU A 117 -9.82 8.18 -25.82
N ASP A 118 -9.39 6.97 -26.18
CA ASP A 118 -8.71 6.65 -27.43
C ASP A 118 -9.27 5.35 -27.99
N ILE A 119 -9.27 5.22 -29.32
CA ILE A 119 -9.64 3.96 -29.99
C ILE A 119 -8.40 3.45 -30.74
N VAL A 120 -7.97 2.25 -30.36
CA VAL A 120 -6.79 1.59 -30.93
C VAL A 120 -7.14 0.15 -31.24
N ASP A 121 -6.92 -0.29 -32.47
CA ASP A 121 -7.17 -1.66 -32.93
C ASP A 121 -8.59 -2.19 -32.63
N GLY A 122 -9.59 -1.29 -32.70
CA GLY A 122 -10.99 -1.61 -32.44
C GLY A 122 -11.34 -1.80 -30.95
N VAL A 123 -10.47 -1.43 -30.04
CA VAL A 123 -10.74 -1.33 -28.61
C VAL A 123 -10.82 0.14 -28.21
N LYS A 124 -11.86 0.50 -27.46
CA LYS A 124 -11.99 1.82 -26.85
C LYS A 124 -11.34 1.82 -25.47
N TYR A 125 -10.34 2.66 -25.29
CA TYR A 125 -9.68 2.89 -24.01
C TYR A 125 -10.27 4.13 -23.35
N ILE A 126 -10.72 4.00 -22.10
CA ILE A 126 -11.25 5.09 -21.28
C ILE A 126 -10.30 5.27 -20.10
N TYR A 127 -9.72 6.48 -19.99
CA TYR A 127 -8.81 6.82 -18.88
C TYR A 127 -9.62 7.31 -17.69
N SER A 128 -9.55 6.57 -16.59
CA SER A 128 -10.31 6.79 -15.36
C SER A 128 -9.40 7.20 -14.20
N GLY A 129 -9.94 7.28 -12.99
CA GLY A 129 -9.21 7.44 -11.75
C GLY A 129 -8.69 6.11 -11.17
N ALA A 130 -7.97 6.20 -10.06
CA ALA A 130 -7.39 5.04 -9.35
C ALA A 130 -8.48 4.37 -8.48
N TYR A 131 -9.23 3.44 -9.07
CA TYR A 131 -10.35 2.78 -8.39
C TYR A 131 -9.92 2.13 -7.06
N GLY A 132 -10.64 2.42 -5.99
CA GLY A 132 -10.33 2.00 -4.63
C GLY A 132 -9.38 2.93 -3.87
N LEU A 133 -8.76 3.92 -4.54
CA LEU A 133 -7.89 4.93 -3.91
C LEU A 133 -8.37 6.37 -4.12
N ASP A 134 -9.12 6.63 -5.19
CA ASP A 134 -9.67 7.96 -5.44
C ASP A 134 -10.56 8.41 -4.30
N GLY A 135 -10.44 9.69 -3.92
CA GLY A 135 -11.25 10.27 -2.86
C GLY A 135 -10.96 9.76 -1.45
N ALA A 136 -9.95 8.92 -1.27
CA ALA A 136 -9.58 8.39 0.03
C ALA A 136 -9.24 9.49 1.03
N LYS A 137 -9.96 9.51 2.16
CA LYS A 137 -9.72 10.43 3.28
C LYS A 137 -8.97 9.74 4.41
N THR A 138 -9.24 8.47 4.60
CA THR A 138 -8.62 7.63 5.63
C THR A 138 -8.18 6.32 5.02
N ILE A 139 -6.91 6.00 5.20
CA ILE A 139 -6.30 4.73 4.83
C ILE A 139 -5.80 4.06 6.10
N TYR A 140 -6.08 2.77 6.24
CA TYR A 140 -5.48 1.92 7.26
C TYR A 140 -4.48 0.96 6.64
N PHE A 141 -3.34 0.81 7.29
CA PHE A 141 -2.40 -0.28 7.06
C PHE A 141 -2.58 -1.31 8.14
N TYR A 142 -2.84 -2.54 7.75
CA TYR A 142 -2.85 -3.70 8.64
C TYR A 142 -1.56 -4.48 8.45
N MET A 143 -0.80 -4.61 9.51
CA MET A 143 0.50 -5.27 9.47
C MET A 143 0.33 -6.78 9.51
N LYS A 144 1.34 -7.51 9.01
CA LYS A 144 1.42 -8.95 9.16
C LYS A 144 1.28 -9.35 10.64
N GLY A 145 0.48 -10.37 10.93
CA GLY A 145 0.14 -10.82 12.28
C GLY A 145 -1.16 -10.22 12.84
N ALA A 146 -1.78 -9.26 12.13
CA ALA A 146 -3.05 -8.68 12.55
C ALA A 146 -4.14 -9.77 12.69
N PRO A 147 -4.81 -9.90 13.86
CA PRO A 147 -5.89 -10.85 14.06
C PRO A 147 -7.08 -10.52 13.15
N ILE A 148 -7.50 -11.48 12.32
CA ILE A 148 -8.56 -11.27 11.31
C ILE A 148 -9.91 -10.95 11.94
N ASP A 149 -10.20 -11.51 13.11
CA ASP A 149 -11.44 -11.28 13.85
C ASP A 149 -11.56 -9.86 14.45
N GLN A 150 -10.47 -9.10 14.49
CA GLN A 150 -10.42 -7.70 14.94
C GLN A 150 -10.49 -6.70 13.78
N LEU A 151 -10.39 -7.16 12.54
CA LEU A 151 -10.44 -6.31 11.36
C LEU A 151 -11.88 -5.94 10.98
N PRO A 152 -12.11 -4.78 10.32
CA PRO A 152 -13.42 -4.43 9.79
C PRO A 152 -13.98 -5.51 8.86
N LYS A 153 -15.27 -5.80 8.99
CA LYS A 153 -15.93 -6.84 8.17
C LYS A 153 -15.87 -6.53 6.68
N GLU A 154 -15.98 -5.27 6.32
CA GLU A 154 -15.91 -4.77 4.96
C GLU A 154 -14.53 -5.10 4.36
N TYR A 155 -13.46 -4.87 5.12
CA TYR A 155 -12.10 -5.25 4.71
C TYR A 155 -11.96 -6.77 4.58
N VAL A 156 -12.40 -7.53 5.59
CA VAL A 156 -12.31 -9.01 5.58
C VAL A 156 -13.09 -9.60 4.41
N ASN A 157 -14.23 -9.02 4.04
CA ASN A 157 -14.99 -9.48 2.87
C ASN A 157 -14.18 -9.38 1.58
N TRP A 158 -13.41 -8.30 1.39
CA TRP A 158 -12.57 -8.11 0.21
C TRP A 158 -11.41 -9.09 0.14
N ILE A 159 -10.76 -9.33 1.28
CA ILE A 159 -9.56 -10.19 1.32
C ILE A 159 -9.88 -11.68 1.48
N SER A 160 -11.13 -12.04 1.80
CA SER A 160 -11.52 -13.42 2.09
C SER A 160 -11.13 -14.45 1.01
N PRO A 161 -11.14 -14.13 -0.30
CA PRO A 161 -10.68 -15.07 -1.32
C PRO A 161 -9.17 -15.35 -1.29
N SER A 162 -8.40 -14.51 -0.60
CA SER A 162 -6.93 -14.61 -0.47
C SER A 162 -6.48 -15.20 0.86
N LEU A 163 -7.43 -15.51 1.76
CA LEU A 163 -7.16 -16.17 3.04
C LEU A 163 -7.14 -17.69 2.89
N GLU A 164 -6.26 -18.34 3.64
CA GLU A 164 -6.23 -19.80 3.73
C GLU A 164 -7.33 -20.31 4.70
N ASP A 165 -7.79 -21.54 4.49
CA ASP A 165 -8.77 -22.16 5.38
C ASP A 165 -8.26 -22.24 6.83
N GLY A 166 -9.01 -21.61 7.76
CA GLY A 166 -8.65 -21.57 9.18
C GLY A 166 -7.58 -20.55 9.55
N GLN A 167 -7.19 -19.66 8.64
CA GLN A 167 -6.28 -18.57 8.93
C GLN A 167 -6.91 -17.60 9.94
N THR A 168 -6.19 -17.29 11.03
CA THR A 168 -6.65 -16.41 12.10
C THR A 168 -5.94 -15.07 12.15
N GLU A 169 -4.80 -14.94 11.47
CA GLU A 169 -3.96 -13.74 11.41
C GLU A 169 -3.53 -13.47 9.97
N LEU A 170 -3.28 -12.22 9.62
CA LEU A 170 -2.76 -11.87 8.30
C LEU A 170 -1.32 -12.41 8.12
N SER A 171 -1.06 -13.12 7.03
CA SER A 171 0.27 -13.58 6.64
C SER A 171 1.08 -12.53 5.86
N TRP A 172 0.47 -11.39 5.55
CA TRP A 172 0.97 -10.26 4.75
C TRP A 172 0.43 -8.94 5.32
N CYS A 173 0.93 -7.81 4.83
CA CYS A 173 0.38 -6.49 5.14
C CYS A 173 -0.76 -6.15 4.19
N GLY A 174 -1.79 -5.46 4.69
CA GLY A 174 -2.94 -5.03 3.91
C GLY A 174 -3.15 -3.52 3.92
N ILE A 175 -3.94 -3.04 2.95
CA ILE A 175 -4.34 -1.64 2.84
C ILE A 175 -5.87 -1.58 2.80
N TYR A 176 -6.46 -0.68 3.57
CA TYR A 176 -7.90 -0.46 3.59
C TYR A 176 -8.23 1.02 3.44
N ASN A 177 -8.90 1.38 2.35
CA ASN A 177 -9.52 2.67 2.19
C ASN A 177 -10.90 2.64 2.86
N GLU A 178 -11.01 3.23 4.05
CA GLU A 178 -12.26 3.28 4.82
C GLU A 178 -13.34 4.10 4.11
N THR A 179 -12.96 5.11 3.33
CA THR A 179 -13.91 6.03 2.67
C THR A 179 -14.71 5.31 1.58
N GLU A 180 -14.05 4.45 0.81
CA GLU A 180 -14.64 3.70 -0.31
C GLU A 180 -14.87 2.22 0.05
N GLU A 181 -14.61 1.83 1.30
CA GLU A 181 -14.66 0.44 1.77
C GLU A 181 -13.85 -0.53 0.90
N ALA A 182 -12.73 -0.04 0.31
CA ALA A 182 -11.89 -0.80 -0.61
C ALA A 182 -10.74 -1.49 0.13
N GLY A 183 -10.69 -2.81 0.06
CA GLY A 183 -9.70 -3.64 0.75
C GLY A 183 -8.69 -4.26 -0.20
N PHE A 184 -7.41 -3.95 -0.01
CA PHE A 184 -6.29 -4.50 -0.75
C PHE A 184 -5.61 -5.59 0.08
N TYR A 185 -5.47 -6.78 -0.48
CA TYR A 185 -4.65 -7.83 0.14
C TYR A 185 -3.21 -7.75 -0.35
N GLY A 186 -2.26 -8.14 0.50
CA GLY A 186 -0.85 -8.23 0.16
C GLY A 186 -0.50 -9.56 -0.47
N GLY A 187 0.28 -9.52 -1.56
CA GLY A 187 0.88 -10.67 -2.20
C GLY A 187 2.41 -10.57 -2.18
N THR A 188 3.11 -11.68 -2.35
CA THR A 188 4.57 -11.65 -2.52
C THR A 188 4.93 -10.95 -3.82
N LYS A 189 5.88 -10.00 -3.78
CA LYS A 189 6.42 -9.39 -5.00
C LYS A 189 7.05 -10.48 -5.88
N SER A 190 6.59 -10.59 -7.13
CA SER A 190 7.23 -11.46 -8.12
C SER A 190 8.66 -10.98 -8.36
N GLY A 191 9.66 -11.66 -7.78
CA GLY A 191 11.07 -11.28 -7.92
C GLY A 191 11.98 -11.65 -6.75
N SER A 192 11.43 -11.97 -5.57
CA SER A 192 12.21 -12.49 -4.43
C SER A 192 12.14 -14.03 -4.36
N SER A 193 12.53 -14.71 -5.45
CA SER A 193 12.87 -16.13 -5.32
C SER A 193 14.19 -16.23 -4.57
N GLU A 194 14.15 -16.49 -3.28
CA GLU A 194 15.27 -17.07 -2.58
C GLU A 194 15.62 -18.38 -3.30
N SER A 195 16.74 -18.37 -4.03
CA SER A 195 17.29 -19.56 -4.61
C SER A 195 17.73 -20.49 -3.46
N ASN A 196 16.88 -21.44 -3.14
CA ASN A 196 17.22 -22.54 -2.26
C ASN A 196 18.15 -23.47 -3.04
N ALA A 197 19.45 -23.17 -3.04
CA ALA A 197 20.50 -24.03 -3.55
C ALA A 197 20.69 -25.16 -2.54
N SER A 198 19.88 -26.19 -2.65
CA SER A 198 20.15 -27.49 -2.04
C SER A 198 21.35 -28.08 -2.76
N ALA A 199 22.51 -28.06 -2.11
CA ALA A 199 23.69 -28.77 -2.54
C ALA A 199 23.42 -30.28 -2.45
N GLU A 200 23.13 -30.91 -3.57
CA GLU A 200 23.32 -32.36 -3.73
C GLU A 200 24.80 -32.64 -3.76
N LYS A 201 25.31 -33.23 -2.70
CA LYS A 201 26.58 -33.92 -2.71
C LYS A 201 26.34 -35.26 -3.37
N GLU A 202 26.79 -35.41 -4.60
CA GLU A 202 27.08 -36.73 -5.16
C GLU A 202 28.36 -37.28 -4.51
N GLU A 203 28.20 -38.32 -3.73
CA GLU A 203 29.24 -39.21 -3.28
C GLU A 203 29.44 -40.25 -4.40
N GLN A 204 30.56 -40.16 -5.10
CA GLN A 204 31.03 -41.23 -5.96
C GLN A 204 32.06 -42.03 -5.20
N ASP A 205 31.77 -43.31 -5.04
CA ASP A 205 32.71 -44.37 -4.78
C ASP A 205 32.83 -45.25 -6.05
#